data_c7536a8d13484d934c06dd69d8be6804
#
_entry.id   c7536a8d13484d934c06dd69d8be6804
#
_cell.length_a   1.000
_cell.length_b   1.000
_cell.length_c   1.000
_cell.angle_alpha   90.00
_cell.angle_beta   90.00
_cell.angle_gamma   90.00
#
_symmetry.space_group_name_H-M   'P 1'
#
loop_
_entity.id
_entity.type
_entity.pdbx_description
1 polymer ?
#
loop_
_entity_poly.entity_id
_entity_poly.type
_entity_poly.pdbx_seq_one_letter_code
_entity_poly.pdbx_strand_id
1 'polypeptide(L)'
;MIGRLRRASVADAPVCWHIRNSAIREQCAACYPLAAVEAWTPQVMPESYPQAIIEHCFYVIEDVQGELLATGYLDRQTQRLEAIFTRPSAMGQGCASHIVEKLKEEALQQGLSAISLSSTLNAQPFYLKQGFIPLRHDCHFSVTAGCYLDCVEMYCPLTLPGD
;
A
#
# COMPACT_ATOMS: atom_id res chain seq x y z
N MET A 1 -13.02 -16.51 -6.75
CA MET A 1 -12.68 -15.97 -5.43
C MET A 1 -11.20 -15.61 -5.41
N ILE A 2 -10.89 -14.39 -5.00
CA ILE A 2 -9.53 -13.85 -5.09
C ILE A 2 -8.58 -14.58 -4.13
N GLY A 3 -9.04 -14.85 -2.91
CA GLY A 3 -8.24 -15.45 -1.87
C GLY A 3 -8.63 -14.95 -0.50
N ARG A 4 -7.80 -15.25 0.49
CA ARG A 4 -8.09 -14.94 1.89
C ARG A 4 -7.26 -13.76 2.38
N LEU A 5 -7.94 -12.79 2.98
CA LEU A 5 -7.29 -11.68 3.66
C LEU A 5 -6.95 -12.11 5.09
N ARG A 6 -5.71 -11.85 5.52
CA ARG A 6 -5.26 -12.15 6.89
C ARG A 6 -4.22 -11.14 7.35
N ARG A 7 -3.97 -11.12 8.65
CA ARG A 7 -2.85 -10.35 9.20
C ARG A 7 -1.53 -10.96 8.71
N ALA A 8 -0.59 -10.08 8.37
CA ALA A 8 0.76 -10.50 8.02
C ALA A 8 1.54 -10.88 9.27
N SER A 9 2.47 -11.81 9.12
CA SER A 9 3.46 -12.14 10.13
C SER A 9 4.85 -11.77 9.63
N VAL A 10 5.83 -11.71 10.52
CA VAL A 10 7.21 -11.38 10.16
C VAL A 10 7.75 -12.36 9.09
N ALA A 11 7.31 -13.61 9.12
CA ALA A 11 7.71 -14.60 8.14
C ALA A 11 7.28 -14.23 6.71
N ASP A 12 6.25 -13.39 6.55
CA ASP A 12 5.80 -12.93 5.24
C ASP A 12 6.68 -11.83 4.65
N ALA A 13 7.55 -11.20 5.45
CA ALA A 13 8.29 -10.01 5.03
C ALA A 13 9.07 -10.17 3.72
N PRO A 14 9.83 -11.25 3.50
CA PRO A 14 10.57 -11.40 2.23
C PRO A 14 9.67 -11.42 1.01
N VAL A 15 8.54 -12.13 1.07
CA VAL A 15 7.60 -12.20 -0.05
C VAL A 15 6.88 -10.87 -0.24
N CYS A 16 6.49 -10.20 0.84
CA CYS A 16 5.89 -8.87 0.77
C CYS A 16 6.84 -7.86 0.12
N TRP A 17 8.11 -7.91 0.49
CA TRP A 17 9.13 -7.05 -0.11
C TRP A 17 9.26 -7.30 -1.61
N HIS A 18 9.25 -8.57 -2.02
CA HIS A 18 9.29 -8.94 -3.43
C HIS A 18 8.06 -8.41 -4.19
N ILE A 19 6.86 -8.53 -3.61
CA ILE A 19 5.63 -7.99 -4.22
C ILE A 19 5.74 -6.48 -4.40
N ARG A 20 6.19 -5.76 -3.37
CA ARG A 20 6.41 -4.32 -3.43
C ARG A 20 7.32 -3.96 -4.59
N ASN A 21 8.48 -4.58 -4.67
CA ASN A 21 9.46 -4.27 -5.70
C ASN A 21 8.93 -4.59 -7.10
N SER A 22 8.28 -5.72 -7.27
CA SER A 22 7.68 -6.11 -8.55
C SER A 22 6.61 -5.13 -9.00
N ALA A 23 5.74 -4.71 -8.06
CA ALA A 23 4.68 -3.75 -8.36
C ALA A 23 5.25 -2.39 -8.78
N ILE A 24 6.25 -1.89 -8.04
CA ILE A 24 6.89 -0.60 -8.37
C ILE A 24 7.54 -0.67 -9.74
N ARG A 25 8.33 -1.70 -10.00
CA ARG A 25 9.06 -1.85 -11.27
C ARG A 25 8.13 -1.91 -12.47
N GLU A 26 7.02 -2.61 -12.33
CA GLU A 26 6.11 -2.77 -13.46
C GLU A 26 5.16 -1.59 -13.62
N GLN A 27 4.64 -1.03 -12.54
CA GLN A 27 3.57 -0.04 -12.60
C GLN A 27 4.05 1.40 -12.55
N CYS A 28 5.22 1.65 -11.96
CA CYS A 28 5.75 3.01 -11.86
C CYS A 28 6.70 3.38 -12.99
N ALA A 29 7.09 2.43 -13.82
CA ALA A 29 8.06 2.65 -14.89
C ALA A 29 7.63 3.72 -15.89
N ALA A 30 6.33 3.87 -16.13
CA ALA A 30 5.80 4.86 -17.07
C ALA A 30 5.75 6.28 -16.49
N CYS A 31 5.81 6.42 -15.15
CA CYS A 31 5.60 7.70 -14.46
C CYS A 31 6.84 8.24 -13.74
N TYR A 32 7.86 7.40 -13.58
CA TYR A 32 9.08 7.78 -12.83
C TYR A 32 10.32 7.45 -13.65
N PRO A 33 11.43 8.20 -13.46
CA PRO A 33 12.69 7.89 -14.14
C PRO A 33 13.18 6.49 -13.78
N LEU A 34 13.78 5.79 -14.75
CA LEU A 34 14.28 4.42 -14.54
C LEU A 34 15.26 4.34 -13.38
N ALA A 35 16.18 5.30 -13.28
CA ALA A 35 17.16 5.32 -12.19
C ALA A 35 16.47 5.41 -10.81
N ALA A 36 15.37 6.18 -10.71
CA ALA A 36 14.62 6.29 -9.48
C ALA A 36 13.91 4.97 -9.15
N VAL A 37 13.31 4.32 -10.14
CA VAL A 37 12.62 3.03 -9.95
C VAL A 37 13.62 1.97 -9.48
N GLU A 38 14.80 1.91 -10.08
CA GLU A 38 15.84 0.96 -9.69
C GLU A 38 16.33 1.20 -8.26
N ALA A 39 16.60 2.44 -7.90
CA ALA A 39 17.05 2.80 -6.56
C ALA A 39 15.95 2.57 -5.50
N TRP A 40 14.70 2.68 -5.88
CA TRP A 40 13.54 2.50 -5.01
C TRP A 40 13.26 1.01 -4.70
N THR A 41 13.82 0.11 -5.49
CA THR A 41 13.52 -1.33 -5.41
C THR A 41 14.77 -2.19 -5.17
N PRO A 42 15.54 -1.93 -4.08
CA PRO A 42 16.68 -2.78 -3.77
C PRO A 42 16.21 -4.20 -3.41
N GLN A 43 17.02 -5.19 -3.75
CA GLN A 43 16.69 -6.57 -3.47
C GLN A 43 16.66 -6.86 -1.97
N VAL A 44 17.58 -6.25 -1.21
CA VAL A 44 17.67 -6.44 0.23
C VAL A 44 16.72 -5.48 0.92
N MET A 45 15.77 -6.00 1.67
CA MET A 45 14.83 -5.15 2.40
C MET A 45 15.50 -4.50 3.62
N PRO A 46 15.12 -3.25 3.94
CA PRO A 46 15.59 -2.61 5.16
C PRO A 46 14.93 -3.24 6.39
N GLU A 47 15.59 -3.11 7.54
CA GLU A 47 15.06 -3.63 8.81
C GLU A 47 13.72 -2.98 9.21
N SER A 48 13.49 -1.77 8.75
CA SER A 48 12.23 -1.06 9.00
C SER A 48 11.01 -1.76 8.39
N TYR A 49 11.21 -2.60 7.37
CA TYR A 49 10.09 -3.25 6.70
C TYR A 49 9.46 -4.36 7.55
N PRO A 50 10.20 -5.37 8.05
CA PRO A 50 9.61 -6.33 8.98
C PRO A 50 9.13 -5.66 10.27
N GLN A 51 9.78 -4.57 10.70
CA GLN A 51 9.34 -3.82 11.86
C GLN A 51 7.93 -3.22 11.64
N ALA A 52 7.63 -2.75 10.45
CA ALA A 52 6.30 -2.24 10.11
C ALA A 52 5.23 -3.34 10.23
N ILE A 53 5.56 -4.57 9.87
CA ILE A 53 4.65 -5.71 10.02
C ILE A 53 4.31 -5.95 11.49
N ILE A 54 5.30 -5.81 12.36
CA ILE A 54 5.11 -6.00 13.81
C ILE A 54 4.29 -4.87 14.42
N GLU A 55 4.57 -3.63 14.04
CA GLU A 55 4.04 -2.44 14.73
C GLU A 55 2.68 -1.97 14.24
N HIS A 56 2.32 -2.29 12.99
CA HIS A 56 1.12 -1.73 12.36
C HIS A 56 0.08 -2.79 12.03
N CYS A 57 -1.11 -2.34 11.62
CA CYS A 57 -2.17 -3.21 11.12
C CYS A 57 -1.82 -3.60 9.69
N PHE A 58 -0.95 -4.58 9.53
CA PHE A 58 -0.43 -5.03 8.24
C PHE A 58 -1.19 -6.26 7.77
N TYR A 59 -1.78 -6.17 6.58
CA TYR A 59 -2.60 -7.23 5.99
C TYR A 59 -2.03 -7.72 4.67
N VAL A 60 -2.30 -8.97 4.37
CA VAL A 60 -1.97 -9.60 3.09
C VAL A 60 -3.19 -10.36 2.59
N ILE A 61 -3.21 -10.60 1.28
CA ILE A 61 -4.17 -11.51 0.65
C ILE A 61 -3.37 -12.67 0.10
N GLU A 62 -3.77 -13.89 0.43
CA GLU A 62 -3.17 -15.11 -0.11
C GLU A 62 -4.18 -15.85 -0.97
N ASP A 63 -3.71 -16.55 -1.99
CA ASP A 63 -4.56 -17.38 -2.83
C ASP A 63 -4.83 -18.72 -2.16
N VAL A 64 -5.54 -19.61 -2.87
CA VAL A 64 -5.91 -20.93 -2.33
C VAL A 64 -4.71 -21.83 -2.05
N GLN A 65 -3.55 -21.51 -2.64
CA GLN A 65 -2.31 -22.26 -2.44
C GLN A 65 -1.41 -21.60 -1.40
N GLY A 66 -1.85 -20.50 -0.81
CA GLY A 66 -1.09 -19.76 0.20
C GLY A 66 -0.09 -18.76 -0.37
N GLU A 67 -0.08 -18.52 -1.68
CA GLU A 67 0.78 -17.50 -2.26
C GLU A 67 0.23 -16.11 -2.01
N LEU A 68 1.09 -15.17 -1.63
CA LEU A 68 0.68 -13.80 -1.36
C LEU A 68 0.45 -13.04 -2.66
N LEU A 69 -0.67 -12.33 -2.72
CA LEU A 69 -1.09 -11.56 -3.90
C LEU A 69 -1.01 -10.06 -3.68
N ALA A 70 -1.22 -9.59 -2.45
CA ALA A 70 -1.31 -8.16 -2.16
C ALA A 70 -0.96 -7.86 -0.71
N THR A 71 -0.56 -6.60 -0.46
CA THR A 71 -0.17 -6.11 0.86
C THR A 71 -0.81 -4.76 1.13
N GLY A 72 -0.77 -4.33 2.38
CA GLY A 72 -1.13 -2.99 2.80
C GLY A 72 -1.21 -2.87 4.30
N TYR A 73 -0.92 -1.67 4.85
CA TYR A 73 -1.07 -1.48 6.29
C TYR A 73 -1.61 -0.10 6.64
N LEU A 74 -2.16 -0.02 7.84
CA LEU A 74 -2.60 1.21 8.47
C LEU A 74 -1.63 1.57 9.60
N ASP A 75 -1.07 2.77 9.52
CA ASP A 75 -0.35 3.39 10.63
C ASP A 75 -1.36 4.22 11.42
N ARG A 76 -1.72 3.74 12.61
CA ARG A 76 -2.73 4.38 13.46
C ARG A 76 -2.30 5.74 13.98
N GLN A 77 -1.01 5.91 14.25
CA GLN A 77 -0.48 7.14 14.83
C GLN A 77 -0.52 8.29 13.84
N THR A 78 -0.15 8.01 12.58
CA THR A 78 -0.15 9.01 11.52
C THR A 78 -1.47 9.04 10.75
N GLN A 79 -2.35 8.06 10.97
CA GLN A 79 -3.63 7.90 10.28
C GLN A 79 -3.44 7.72 8.76
N ARG A 80 -2.39 7.01 8.38
CA ARG A 80 -2.02 6.84 6.98
C ARG A 80 -2.07 5.39 6.55
N LEU A 81 -2.49 5.17 5.31
CA LEU A 81 -2.35 3.88 4.63
C LEU A 81 -0.99 3.86 3.95
N GLU A 82 -0.31 2.74 4.05
CA GLU A 82 1.04 2.58 3.53
C GLU A 82 1.20 1.21 2.85
N ALA A 83 2.18 1.11 1.96
CA ALA A 83 2.63 -0.15 1.37
C ALA A 83 1.52 -0.96 0.68
N ILE A 84 0.60 -0.28 0.00
CA ILE A 84 -0.48 -0.95 -0.73
C ILE A 84 0.07 -1.36 -2.09
N PHE A 85 0.32 -2.64 -2.25
CA PHE A 85 0.90 -3.21 -3.47
C PHE A 85 0.18 -4.50 -3.84
N THR A 86 0.05 -4.74 -5.14
CA THR A 86 -0.52 -5.97 -5.69
C THR A 86 0.54 -6.61 -6.60
N ARG A 87 0.73 -7.92 -6.44
CA ARG A 87 1.56 -8.69 -7.36
C ARG A 87 1.07 -8.45 -8.79
N PRO A 88 1.97 -8.13 -9.75
CA PRO A 88 1.53 -7.81 -11.11
C PRO A 88 0.61 -8.86 -11.73
N SER A 89 0.88 -10.15 -11.50
CA SER A 89 0.05 -11.23 -12.03
C SER A 89 -1.37 -11.29 -11.42
N ALA A 90 -1.60 -10.59 -10.31
CA ALA A 90 -2.91 -10.56 -9.64
C ALA A 90 -3.64 -9.22 -9.83
N MET A 91 -3.12 -8.33 -10.67
CA MET A 91 -3.77 -7.05 -10.94
C MET A 91 -5.13 -7.24 -11.61
N GLY A 92 -6.06 -6.33 -11.29
CA GLY A 92 -7.40 -6.37 -11.86
C GLY A 92 -8.35 -7.37 -11.22
N GLN A 93 -7.94 -8.04 -10.15
CA GLN A 93 -8.75 -9.02 -9.43
C GLN A 93 -9.40 -8.49 -8.15
N GLY A 94 -9.24 -7.19 -7.87
CA GLY A 94 -9.84 -6.57 -6.69
C GLY A 94 -9.05 -6.74 -5.40
N CYS A 95 -7.82 -7.21 -5.45
CA CYS A 95 -7.00 -7.43 -4.25
C CYS A 95 -6.76 -6.13 -3.49
N ALA A 96 -6.32 -5.09 -4.18
CA ALA A 96 -6.04 -3.80 -3.54
C ALA A 96 -7.31 -3.18 -2.94
N SER A 97 -8.45 -3.30 -3.62
CA SER A 97 -9.74 -2.83 -3.10
C SER A 97 -10.08 -3.53 -1.79
N HIS A 98 -9.86 -4.85 -1.73
CA HIS A 98 -10.14 -5.64 -0.55
C HIS A 98 -9.26 -5.21 0.63
N ILE A 99 -7.97 -4.95 0.37
CA ILE A 99 -7.04 -4.43 1.38
C ILE A 99 -7.52 -3.07 1.89
N VAL A 100 -7.83 -2.14 0.98
CA VAL A 100 -8.25 -0.78 1.35
C VAL A 100 -9.53 -0.81 2.19
N GLU A 101 -10.51 -1.63 1.81
CA GLU A 101 -11.74 -1.78 2.59
C GLU A 101 -11.46 -2.27 4.01
N LYS A 102 -10.56 -3.25 4.16
CA LYS A 102 -10.19 -3.75 5.47
C LYS A 102 -9.51 -2.69 6.31
N LEU A 103 -8.62 -1.90 5.70
CA LEU A 103 -7.91 -0.84 6.42
C LEU A 103 -8.87 0.29 6.83
N LYS A 104 -9.86 0.61 6.01
CA LYS A 104 -10.92 1.57 6.39
C LYS A 104 -11.72 1.05 7.58
N GLU A 105 -12.08 -0.22 7.56
CA GLU A 105 -12.80 -0.85 8.66
C GLU A 105 -11.98 -0.81 9.96
N GLU A 106 -10.69 -1.13 9.90
CA GLU A 106 -9.80 -1.04 11.04
C GLU A 106 -9.71 0.39 11.58
N ALA A 107 -9.59 1.37 10.69
CA ALA A 107 -9.52 2.76 11.07
C ALA A 107 -10.78 3.21 11.80
N LEU A 108 -11.96 2.84 11.29
CA LEU A 108 -13.23 3.15 11.94
C LEU A 108 -13.34 2.51 13.32
N GLN A 109 -12.93 1.25 13.46
CA GLN A 109 -12.96 0.53 14.74
C GLN A 109 -12.05 1.19 15.77
N GLN A 110 -11.02 1.89 15.33
CA GLN A 110 -10.09 2.60 16.21
C GLN A 110 -10.47 4.06 16.45
N GLY A 111 -11.65 4.47 15.96
CA GLY A 111 -12.17 5.80 16.19
C GLY A 111 -11.60 6.88 15.28
N LEU A 112 -10.94 6.52 14.18
CA LEU A 112 -10.43 7.49 13.23
C LEU A 112 -11.57 8.02 12.36
N SER A 113 -11.57 9.33 12.10
CA SER A 113 -12.59 9.97 11.27
C SER A 113 -12.16 10.12 9.81
N ALA A 114 -10.88 9.97 9.53
CA ALA A 114 -10.32 10.07 8.19
C ALA A 114 -8.98 9.34 8.13
N ILE A 115 -8.59 8.94 6.93
CA ILE A 115 -7.29 8.37 6.64
C ILE A 115 -6.70 9.09 5.43
N SER A 116 -5.39 9.09 5.32
CA SER A 116 -4.68 9.73 4.20
C SER A 116 -3.62 8.81 3.65
N LEU A 117 -3.10 9.17 2.49
CA LEU A 117 -1.99 8.45 1.86
C LEU A 117 -1.28 9.33 0.84
N SER A 118 -0.07 8.93 0.49
CA SER A 118 0.66 9.48 -0.65
C SER A 118 0.53 8.48 -1.80
N SER A 119 -0.24 8.85 -2.82
CA SER A 119 -0.43 8.00 -3.98
C SER A 119 0.73 8.17 -4.96
N THR A 120 1.23 7.06 -5.51
CA THR A 120 2.06 7.15 -6.69
C THR A 120 1.24 7.75 -7.83
N LEU A 121 1.91 8.35 -8.82
CA LEU A 121 1.21 9.05 -9.91
C LEU A 121 0.29 8.11 -10.70
N ASN A 122 0.71 6.87 -10.90
CA ASN A 122 -0.05 5.87 -11.65
C ASN A 122 -1.24 5.29 -10.87
N ALA A 123 -1.25 5.37 -9.55
CA ALA A 123 -2.29 4.76 -8.73
C ALA A 123 -3.44 5.71 -8.38
N GLN A 124 -3.33 6.98 -8.71
CA GLN A 124 -4.36 7.97 -8.38
C GLN A 124 -5.76 7.57 -8.83
N PRO A 125 -5.97 7.07 -10.07
CA PRO A 125 -7.31 6.65 -10.49
C PRO A 125 -7.91 5.56 -9.62
N PHE A 126 -7.08 4.63 -9.15
CA PHE A 126 -7.52 3.57 -8.25
C PHE A 126 -8.05 4.17 -6.94
N TYR A 127 -7.28 5.08 -6.33
CA TYR A 127 -7.68 5.66 -5.05
C TYR A 127 -8.91 6.58 -5.16
N LEU A 128 -9.07 7.25 -6.30
CA LEU A 128 -10.30 8.02 -6.55
C LEU A 128 -11.52 7.11 -6.48
N LYS A 129 -11.44 5.92 -7.07
CA LYS A 129 -12.54 4.95 -7.03
C LYS A 129 -12.78 4.40 -5.61
N GLN A 130 -11.76 4.42 -4.76
CA GLN A 130 -11.88 3.98 -3.37
C GLN A 130 -12.45 5.06 -2.45
N GLY A 131 -12.77 6.24 -2.99
CA GLY A 131 -13.34 7.33 -2.20
C GLY A 131 -12.32 8.32 -1.66
N PHE A 132 -11.07 8.22 -2.09
CA PHE A 132 -10.05 9.19 -1.70
C PHE A 132 -10.15 10.44 -2.54
N ILE A 133 -9.87 11.58 -1.91
CA ILE A 133 -9.96 12.91 -2.51
C ILE A 133 -8.55 13.47 -2.61
N PRO A 134 -8.09 13.92 -3.80
CA PRO A 134 -6.77 14.49 -3.93
C PRO A 134 -6.69 15.86 -3.24
N LEU A 135 -5.64 16.07 -2.45
CA LEU A 135 -5.39 17.34 -1.77
C LEU A 135 -4.43 18.21 -2.55
N ARG A 136 -3.32 17.63 -3.01
CA ARG A 136 -2.28 18.36 -3.73
C ARG A 136 -1.27 17.41 -4.35
N HIS A 137 -0.59 17.90 -5.38
CA HIS A 137 0.65 17.29 -5.83
C HIS A 137 1.75 17.63 -4.83
N ASP A 138 2.59 16.67 -4.54
CA ASP A 138 3.66 16.81 -3.57
C ASP A 138 4.85 15.96 -4.00
N CYS A 139 5.92 16.03 -3.25
CA CYS A 139 7.03 15.09 -3.37
C CYS A 139 7.51 14.76 -1.96
N HIS A 140 7.96 13.54 -1.77
CA HIS A 140 8.52 13.13 -0.49
C HIS A 140 9.88 12.48 -0.70
N PHE A 141 10.75 12.64 0.28
CA PHE A 141 12.07 12.01 0.23
C PHE A 141 11.92 10.54 0.59
N SER A 142 12.33 9.67 -0.33
CA SER A 142 12.39 8.22 -0.07
C SER A 142 13.80 7.87 0.39
N VAL A 143 13.92 7.39 1.62
CA VAL A 143 15.21 6.91 2.14
C VAL A 143 15.70 5.74 1.29
N THR A 144 14.80 4.85 0.89
CA THR A 144 15.14 3.68 0.07
C THR A 144 15.66 4.08 -1.30
N ALA A 145 14.99 5.02 -1.97
CA ALA A 145 15.41 5.49 -3.30
C ALA A 145 16.56 6.50 -3.25
N GLY A 146 16.76 7.13 -2.09
CA GLY A 146 17.77 8.18 -1.94
C GLY A 146 17.45 9.46 -2.70
N CYS A 147 16.18 9.70 -3.03
CA CYS A 147 15.76 10.88 -3.78
C CYS A 147 14.31 11.22 -3.47
N TYR A 148 13.88 12.38 -3.94
CA TYR A 148 12.48 12.80 -3.85
C TYR A 148 11.67 12.12 -4.94
N LEU A 149 10.49 11.63 -4.57
CA LEU A 149 9.55 10.99 -5.49
C LEU A 149 8.27 11.81 -5.54
N ASP A 150 7.80 12.09 -6.75
CA ASP A 150 6.53 12.78 -6.95
C ASP A 150 5.37 11.90 -6.46
N CYS A 151 4.38 12.54 -5.86
CA CYS A 151 3.20 11.84 -5.36
C CYS A 151 1.99 12.78 -5.35
N VAL A 152 0.82 12.21 -5.10
CA VAL A 152 -0.40 12.96 -4.87
C VAL A 152 -0.86 12.64 -3.46
N GLU A 153 -0.94 13.66 -2.61
CA GLU A 153 -1.49 13.50 -1.27
C GLU A 153 -3.01 13.40 -1.38
N MET A 154 -3.56 12.34 -0.79
CA MET A 154 -5.00 12.07 -0.84
C MET A 154 -5.53 11.74 0.55
N TYR A 155 -6.81 12.04 0.78
CA TYR A 155 -7.46 11.67 2.04
C TYR A 155 -8.84 11.09 1.78
N CYS A 156 -9.33 10.32 2.72
CA CYS A 156 -10.66 9.74 2.66
C CYS A 156 -11.35 9.94 4.01
N PRO A 157 -12.45 10.70 4.05
CA PRO A 157 -13.25 10.76 5.27
C PRO A 157 -13.93 9.40 5.48
N LEU A 158 -14.05 9.00 6.74
CA LEU A 158 -14.63 7.72 7.10
C LEU A 158 -16.00 7.94 7.73
N THR A 159 -16.97 7.12 7.32
CA THR A 159 -18.32 7.19 7.86
C THR A 159 -18.70 5.86 8.49
N LEU A 160 -19.41 5.92 9.61
CA LEU A 160 -19.99 4.73 10.22
C LEU A 160 -21.15 4.24 9.37
N PRO A 161 -21.42 2.91 9.39
CA PRO A 161 -22.58 2.36 8.68
C PRO A 161 -23.87 3.05 9.15
N GLY A 162 -24.66 3.55 8.20
CA GLY A 162 -25.92 4.20 8.49
C GLY A 162 -25.86 5.73 8.64
N ASP A 163 -24.68 6.32 8.51
CA ASP A 163 -24.50 7.79 8.55
C ASP A 163 -24.68 8.43 7.18
#